data_f57e727b765720c11ef702088045ab3b
#
_entry.id   f57e727b765720c11ef702088045ab3b
#
_cell.length_a   1.000
_cell.length_b   1.000
_cell.length_c   1.000
_cell.angle_alpha   90.00
_cell.angle_beta   90.00
_cell.angle_gamma   90.00
#
_symmetry.space_group_name_H-M   'P 1'
#
loop_
_entity.id
_entity.type
_entity.pdbx_description
1 polymer ?
#
loop_
_entity_poly.entity_id
_entity_poly.type
_entity_poly.pdbx_seq_one_letter_code
_entity_poly.pdbx_strand_id
1 'polypeptide(L)' 'MRQIMINLDYQSRTPIYEQIVNGIEKYVALGILKEKTQIPSIREMASNLGINPNTVKKSYDILEGRGVITT' A
#
# COMPACT_ATOMS: atom_id res chain seq x y z
N MET A 1 1.59 16.64 6.71
CA MET A 1 0.93 15.45 6.17
C MET A 1 1.97 14.47 5.68
N ARG A 2 1.95 13.27 6.21
CA ARG A 2 2.98 12.29 5.85
C ARG A 2 2.57 11.53 4.61
N GLN A 3 3.48 11.46 3.66
CA GLN A 3 3.30 10.58 2.52
C GLN A 3 3.88 9.23 2.83
N ILE A 4 3.14 8.19 2.44
CA ILE A 4 3.64 6.83 2.53
C ILE A 4 4.61 6.63 1.37
N MET A 5 5.86 6.32 1.71
CA MET A 5 6.90 6.06 0.72
C MET A 5 7.14 4.56 0.62
N ILE A 6 6.76 3.99 -0.50
CA ILE A 6 6.99 2.58 -0.78
C ILE A 6 7.98 2.51 -1.95
N ASN A 7 9.12 1.90 -1.71
CA ASN A 7 10.12 1.72 -2.76
C ASN A 7 9.81 0.43 -3.52
N LEU A 8 9.39 0.58 -4.76
CA LEU A 8 9.06 -0.56 -5.61
C LEU A 8 10.31 -1.02 -6.36
N ASP A 9 10.51 -2.33 -6.39
CA ASP A 9 11.58 -2.95 -7.14
C ASP A 9 10.97 -3.77 -8.28
N TYR A 10 11.05 -3.23 -9.50
CA TYR A 10 10.47 -3.88 -10.66
C TYR A 10 11.26 -5.10 -11.11
N GLN A 11 12.48 -5.26 -10.61
CA GLN A 11 13.31 -6.42 -10.93
C GLN A 11 13.19 -7.53 -9.91
N SER A 12 12.48 -7.28 -8.81
CA SER A 12 12.25 -8.29 -7.79
C SER A 12 11.30 -9.37 -8.30
N ARG A 13 11.47 -10.57 -7.78
CA ARG A 13 10.52 -11.66 -8.06
C ARG A 13 9.17 -11.46 -7.38
N THR A 14 9.14 -10.59 -6.37
CA THR A 14 7.92 -10.27 -5.67
C THR A 14 7.06 -9.36 -6.56
N PRO A 15 5.82 -9.75 -6.86
CA PRO A 15 4.93 -8.89 -7.66
C PRO A 15 4.73 -7.52 -7.02
N ILE A 16 4.50 -6.52 -7.85
CA ILE A 16 4.33 -5.15 -7.37
C ILE A 16 3.20 -5.03 -6.33
N TYR A 17 2.05 -5.70 -6.57
CA TYR A 17 0.95 -5.61 -5.62
C TYR A 17 1.35 -6.15 -4.25
N GLU A 18 2.18 -7.19 -4.23
CA GLU A 18 2.63 -7.78 -2.97
C GLU A 18 3.63 -6.88 -2.26
N GLN A 19 4.47 -6.17 -3.02
CA GLN A 19 5.37 -5.18 -2.44
C GLN A 19 4.60 -4.06 -1.76
N ILE A 20 3.48 -3.63 -2.34
CA ILE A 20 2.62 -2.62 -1.74
C ILE A 20 2.01 -3.15 -0.45
N VAL A 21 1.48 -4.38 -0.47
CA VAL A 21 0.93 -5.01 0.72
C VAL A 21 1.96 -5.07 1.84
N ASN A 22 3.15 -5.57 1.53
CA ASN A 22 4.23 -5.71 2.51
C ASN A 22 4.66 -4.34 3.04
N GLY A 23 4.73 -3.34 2.18
CA GLY A 23 5.12 -2.00 2.57
C GLY A 23 4.13 -1.37 3.56
N ILE A 24 2.84 -1.49 3.27
CA ILE A 24 1.82 -0.93 4.14
C ILE A 24 1.77 -1.68 5.47
N GLU A 25 1.87 -3.02 5.44
CA GLU A 25 1.92 -3.82 6.66
C GLU A 25 3.10 -3.43 7.53
N LYS A 26 4.23 -3.15 6.92
CA LYS A 26 5.42 -2.71 7.64
C LYS A 26 5.19 -1.37 8.33
N TYR A 27 4.58 -0.41 7.64
CA TYR A 27 4.27 0.89 8.24
C TYR A 27 3.33 0.75 9.42
N VAL A 28 2.33 -0.12 9.31
CA VAL A 28 1.40 -0.38 10.42
C VAL A 28 2.13 -1.03 11.58
N ALA A 29 2.97 -2.02 11.30
CA ALA A 29 3.73 -2.73 12.33
C ALA A 29 4.70 -1.82 13.07
N LEU A 30 5.27 -0.83 12.38
CA LEU A 30 6.19 0.13 12.98
C LEU A 30 5.47 1.26 13.73
N GLY A 31 4.14 1.28 13.67
CA GLY A 31 3.36 2.33 14.32
C GLY A 31 3.35 3.65 13.58
N ILE A 32 3.90 3.69 12.36
CA ILE A 32 3.89 4.90 11.54
C ILE A 32 2.48 5.17 11.02
N LEU A 33 1.77 4.10 10.64
CA LEU A 33 0.35 4.16 10.29
C LEU A 33 -0.44 3.44 11.35
N LYS A 34 -1.45 4.12 11.89
CA LYS A 34 -2.40 3.49 12.81
C LYS A 34 -3.52 2.87 11.98
N GLU A 35 -4.19 1.86 12.54
CA GLU A 35 -5.27 1.15 11.85
C GLU A 35 -6.31 2.07 11.23
N LYS A 36 -6.58 3.20 11.88
CA LYS A 36 -7.59 4.15 11.41
C LYS A 36 -6.97 5.35 10.70
N THR A 37 -5.68 5.31 10.44
CA THR A 37 -5.03 6.40 9.73
C THR A 37 -5.47 6.36 8.28
N GLN A 38 -5.82 7.51 7.75
CA GLN A 38 -6.17 7.59 6.34
C GLN A 38 -4.95 7.28 5.49
N ILE A 39 -5.04 6.21 4.74
CA ILE A 39 -4.06 5.92 3.71
C ILE A 39 -4.49 6.65 2.43
N PRO A 40 -3.56 6.94 1.53
CA PRO A 40 -3.92 7.57 0.26
C PRO A 40 -4.98 6.76 -0.48
N SER A 41 -5.82 7.43 -1.23
CA SER A 41 -6.79 6.75 -2.09
C SER A 41 -6.05 5.90 -3.12
N ILE A 42 -6.76 4.96 -3.73
CA ILE A 42 -6.19 4.13 -4.80
C ILE A 42 -5.58 5.00 -5.88
N ARG A 43 -6.28 6.07 -6.28
CA ARG A 43 -5.81 6.98 -7.31
C ARG A 43 -4.54 7.71 -6.90
N GLU A 44 -4.52 8.23 -5.67
CA GLU A 44 -3.36 8.93 -5.16
C GLU A 44 -2.15 8.01 -5.07
N MET A 45 -2.34 6.82 -4.51
CA MET A 45 -1.26 5.85 -4.38
C MET A 45 -0.71 5.47 -5.76
N ALA A 46 -1.60 5.20 -6.72
CA ALA A 46 -1.19 4.85 -8.07
C ALA A 46 -0.42 5.99 -8.73
N SER A 47 -0.89 7.22 -8.55
CA SER A 47 -0.21 8.40 -9.09
C SER A 47 1.16 8.59 -8.46
N ASN A 48 1.24 8.47 -7.13
CA ASN A 48 2.50 8.65 -6.40
C ASN A 48 3.53 7.60 -6.77
N LEU A 49 3.09 6.36 -7.01
CA LEU A 49 3.99 5.27 -7.37
C LEU A 49 4.21 5.14 -8.88
N GLY A 50 3.40 5.84 -9.68
CA GLY A 50 3.49 5.76 -11.13
C GLY A 50 3.09 4.41 -11.69
N ILE A 51 2.07 3.78 -11.11
CA ILE A 51 1.62 2.46 -11.50
C ILE A 51 0.12 2.45 -11.79
N ASN A 52 -0.35 1.32 -12.31
CA ASN A 52 -1.76 1.14 -12.66
C ASN A 52 -2.63 1.11 -11.38
N PRO A 53 -3.73 1.87 -11.34
CA PRO A 53 -4.64 1.84 -10.19
C PRO A 53 -5.20 0.45 -9.87
N ASN A 54 -5.35 -0.41 -10.86
CA ASN A 54 -5.83 -1.77 -10.62
C ASN A 54 -4.87 -2.57 -9.74
N THR A 55 -3.57 -2.33 -9.88
CA THR A 55 -2.56 -2.96 -9.04
C THR A 55 -2.70 -2.51 -7.60
N VAL A 56 -2.93 -1.22 -7.39
CA VAL A 56 -3.15 -0.66 -6.05
C VAL A 56 -4.45 -1.21 -5.46
N LYS A 57 -5.50 -1.28 -6.26
CA LYS A 57 -6.77 -1.83 -5.81
C LYS A 57 -6.62 -3.25 -5.30
N LYS A 58 -5.88 -4.08 -6.04
CA LYS A 58 -5.61 -5.46 -5.63
C LYS A 58 -4.91 -5.50 -4.27
N SER A 59 -3.93 -4.63 -4.07
CA SER A 59 -3.20 -4.55 -2.81
C SER A 59 -4.13 -4.14 -1.66
N TYR A 60 -4.97 -3.14 -1.90
CA TYR A 60 -5.89 -2.65 -0.88
C TYR A 60 -6.94 -3.70 -0.52
N ASP A 61 -7.45 -4.44 -1.51
CA ASP A 61 -8.40 -5.51 -1.27
C ASP A 61 -7.79 -6.60 -0.36
N ILE A 62 -6.53 -6.94 -0.60
CA ILE A 62 -5.82 -7.91 0.24
C ILE A 62 -5.66 -7.39 1.66
N LEU A 63 -5.25 -6.13 1.80
CA LEU A 63 -5.06 -5.51 3.10
C LEU A 63 -6.36 -5.43 3.88
N GLU A 64 -7.47 -5.11 3.21
CA GLU A 64 -8.79 -5.14 3.83
C GLU A 64 -9.16 -6.54 4.31
N GLY A 65 -8.90 -7.54 3.47
CA GLY A 65 -9.19 -8.92 3.82
C GLY A 65 -8.40 -9.41 5.02
N ARG A 66 -7.22 -8.84 5.25
CA ARG A 66 -6.39 -9.15 6.41
C ARG A 66 -6.71 -8.29 7.62
N GLY A 67 -7.62 -7.33 7.48
CA GLY A 67 -7.96 -6.42 8.56
C GLY A 67 -6.90 -5.37 8.86
N VAL A 68 -5.95 -5.17 7.95
CA VAL A 68 -4.89 -4.18 8.14
C VAL A 68 -5.41 -2.77 7.91
N ILE A 69 -6.29 -2.63 6.94
CA ILE A 69 -6.91 -1.33 6.63
C ILE A 69 -8.42 -1.48 6.57
N THR A 70 -9.12 -0.36 6.76
CA THR A 70 -10.56 -0.30 6.59
C THR A 70 -10.88 0.80 5.59
N THR A 71 -11.91 0.59 4.80
CA THR A 71 -12.40 1.61 3.87
C THR A 71 -13.72 2.16 4.33
#